data_61a0e1fd20e30ab76e62995ea16f4ffa
#
_entry.id   61a0e1fd20e30ab76e62995ea16f4ffa
#
_cell.length_a   1.000
_cell.length_b   1.000
_cell.length_c   1.000
_cell.angle_alpha   90.00
_cell.angle_beta   90.00
_cell.angle_gamma   90.00
#
_symmetry.space_group_name_H-M   'P 1'
#
loop_
_entity.id
_entity.type
_entity.pdbx_description
1 polymer ?
#
loop_
_entity_poly.entity_id
_entity_poly.type
_entity_poly.pdbx_seq_one_letter_code
_entity_poly.pdbx_strand_id
1 'polypeptide(L)'
;MAVKFTKPEINVREKLAELDKPSGIAGEAMLRAETPQEQFNLIGAGRRNILINGNLQVSQRGTYTSATTSSNAYFLDRWKVDRNGTATLQHTTGHDIPGTPAICKAVKFVQTVTGNNYLGMRQRIENFSIYAGRTFTYSAWIRSNTPNARIECYAPGTTPNLYIGPNHSGNGEWEYLSFTFTLNPGTPTAFLADVFIDSGAYGNTTITAGEYFEVTMLQVETGKVATPFEHRSYGEE
;
A
#
# COMPACT_ATOMS: atom_id res chain seq x y z
N MET A 1 -56.01 42.63 -25.62
CA MET A 1 -54.98 42.47 -24.55
C MET A 1 -53.89 41.55 -25.09
N ALA A 2 -52.70 42.05 -25.30
CA ALA A 2 -51.57 41.24 -25.74
C ALA A 2 -50.86 40.67 -24.52
N VAL A 3 -50.76 39.34 -24.40
CA VAL A 3 -50.04 38.66 -23.34
C VAL A 3 -48.55 38.76 -23.66
N LYS A 4 -47.79 39.55 -22.87
CA LYS A 4 -46.32 39.61 -22.97
C LYS A 4 -45.80 38.38 -22.24
N PHE A 5 -45.25 37.43 -23.00
CA PHE A 5 -44.40 36.38 -22.45
C PHE A 5 -43.02 36.98 -22.19
N THR A 6 -42.70 37.28 -20.97
CA THR A 6 -41.32 37.56 -20.55
C THR A 6 -40.58 36.25 -20.43
N LYS A 7 -39.66 36.01 -21.35
CA LYS A 7 -38.67 34.92 -21.24
C LYS A 7 -37.80 35.21 -20.01
N PRO A 8 -37.64 34.30 -19.05
CA PRO A 8 -36.70 34.55 -17.94
C PRO A 8 -35.34 34.77 -18.49
N GLU A 9 -34.73 35.92 -18.17
CA GLU A 9 -33.31 36.17 -18.50
C GLU A 9 -32.47 35.15 -17.73
N ILE A 10 -31.92 34.19 -18.44
CA ILE A 10 -30.92 33.28 -17.89
C ILE A 10 -29.59 34.07 -17.80
N ASN A 11 -29.18 34.42 -16.60
CA ASN A 11 -27.88 35.00 -16.37
C ASN A 11 -26.80 33.92 -16.60
N VAL A 12 -26.24 33.89 -17.82
CA VAL A 12 -25.25 32.92 -18.21
C VAL A 12 -24.00 32.95 -17.30
N ARG A 13 -23.64 34.14 -16.79
CA ARG A 13 -22.51 34.27 -15.84
C ARG A 13 -22.79 33.64 -14.49
N GLU A 14 -24.02 33.77 -13.98
CA GLU A 14 -24.44 33.09 -12.73
C GLU A 14 -24.46 31.59 -12.91
N LYS A 15 -24.96 31.08 -14.05
CA LYS A 15 -24.97 29.65 -14.36
C LYS A 15 -23.56 29.10 -14.58
N LEU A 16 -22.67 29.85 -15.20
CA LEU A 16 -21.25 29.47 -15.29
C LEU A 16 -20.57 29.47 -13.92
N ALA A 17 -20.86 30.45 -13.04
CA ALA A 17 -20.32 30.49 -11.70
C ALA A 17 -20.88 29.37 -10.79
N GLU A 18 -22.10 28.89 -11.06
CA GLU A 18 -22.65 27.67 -10.41
C GLU A 18 -21.94 26.41 -10.87
N LEU A 19 -21.54 26.32 -12.16
CA LEU A 19 -20.76 25.22 -12.70
C LEU A 19 -19.29 25.25 -12.22
N ASP A 20 -18.76 26.44 -11.95
CA ASP A 20 -17.41 26.63 -11.38
C ASP A 20 -17.34 26.32 -9.87
N LYS A 21 -18.46 26.03 -9.23
CA LYS A 21 -18.51 25.59 -7.82
C LYS A 21 -18.77 24.09 -7.77
N PRO A 22 -17.73 23.26 -7.84
CA PRO A 22 -17.91 21.83 -7.61
C PRO A 22 -18.42 21.62 -6.18
N SER A 23 -19.49 20.86 -6.05
CA SER A 23 -20.09 20.55 -4.75
C SER A 23 -19.23 19.52 -3.99
N GLY A 24 -18.05 19.96 -3.50
CA GLY A 24 -17.17 19.16 -2.68
C GLY A 24 -15.82 18.82 -3.36
N ILE A 25 -14.86 18.46 -2.52
CA ILE A 25 -13.46 18.14 -2.93
C ILE A 25 -13.39 17.02 -3.97
N ALA A 26 -14.26 16.02 -3.87
CA ALA A 26 -14.32 14.91 -4.82
C ALA A 26 -14.84 15.33 -6.21
N GLY A 27 -15.84 16.21 -6.25
CA GLY A 27 -16.37 16.75 -7.51
C GLY A 27 -15.35 17.64 -8.24
N GLU A 28 -14.61 18.46 -7.50
CA GLU A 28 -13.52 19.29 -8.05
C GLU A 28 -12.40 18.43 -8.61
N ALA A 29 -11.98 17.41 -7.89
CA ALA A 29 -10.96 16.49 -8.35
C ALA A 29 -11.37 15.76 -9.65
N MET A 30 -12.65 15.39 -9.74
CA MET A 30 -13.20 14.72 -10.91
C MET A 30 -13.26 15.61 -12.16
N LEU A 31 -13.60 16.90 -11.97
CA LEU A 31 -13.62 17.89 -13.06
C LEU A 31 -12.22 18.27 -13.54
N ARG A 32 -11.21 18.18 -12.67
CA ARG A 32 -9.80 18.46 -12.98
C ARG A 32 -9.02 17.24 -13.49
N ALA A 33 -9.62 16.06 -13.49
CA ALA A 33 -8.99 14.87 -14.00
C ALA A 33 -8.77 15.01 -15.53
N GLU A 34 -7.51 14.93 -15.96
CA GLU A 34 -7.11 15.13 -17.35
C GLU A 34 -7.32 13.88 -18.20
N THR A 35 -7.49 12.72 -17.57
CA THR A 35 -7.66 11.45 -18.25
C THR A 35 -8.85 10.64 -17.71
N PRO A 36 -9.50 9.81 -18.57
CA PRO A 36 -10.53 8.88 -18.10
C PRO A 36 -10.03 7.97 -16.97
N GLN A 37 -8.76 7.58 -17.00
CA GLN A 37 -8.18 6.74 -15.94
C GLN A 37 -8.12 7.45 -14.60
N GLU A 38 -7.81 8.74 -14.58
CA GLU A 38 -7.86 9.55 -13.35
C GLU A 38 -9.28 9.66 -12.82
N GLN A 39 -10.27 9.86 -13.68
CA GLN A 39 -11.68 9.85 -13.29
C GLN A 39 -12.10 8.50 -12.71
N PHE A 40 -11.74 7.39 -13.36
CA PHE A 40 -11.98 6.04 -12.84
C PHE A 40 -11.36 5.81 -11.47
N ASN A 41 -10.13 6.29 -11.26
CA ASN A 41 -9.45 6.18 -9.98
C ASN A 41 -10.16 6.99 -8.88
N LEU A 42 -10.67 8.18 -9.21
CA LEU A 42 -11.37 9.05 -8.27
C LEU A 42 -12.73 8.49 -7.81
N ILE A 43 -13.46 7.82 -8.70
CA ILE A 43 -14.74 7.18 -8.36
C ILE A 43 -14.58 5.74 -7.85
N GLY A 44 -13.35 5.25 -7.77
CA GLY A 44 -13.10 3.88 -7.34
C GLY A 44 -13.61 2.80 -8.32
N ALA A 45 -13.86 3.17 -9.57
CA ALA A 45 -14.36 2.27 -10.61
C ALA A 45 -13.27 1.40 -11.26
N GLY A 46 -12.09 1.29 -10.66
CA GLY A 46 -11.00 0.46 -11.11
C GLY A 46 -10.29 -0.20 -9.95
N ARG A 47 -9.38 -1.11 -10.24
CA ARG A 47 -8.49 -1.67 -9.23
C ARG A 47 -7.55 -0.57 -8.71
N ARG A 48 -7.82 -0.06 -7.51
CA ARG A 48 -6.98 0.97 -6.86
C ARG A 48 -5.70 0.37 -6.33
N ASN A 49 -5.81 -0.76 -5.66
CA ASN A 49 -4.65 -1.46 -5.14
C ASN A 49 -3.90 -2.15 -6.28
N ILE A 50 -2.69 -1.74 -6.57
CA ILE A 50 -1.84 -2.37 -7.58
C ILE A 50 -1.15 -3.63 -7.05
N LEU A 51 -1.16 -3.86 -5.72
CA LEU A 51 -0.70 -5.10 -5.13
C LEU A 51 -1.75 -6.20 -5.32
N ILE A 52 -1.28 -7.41 -5.55
CA ILE A 52 -2.09 -8.61 -5.60
C ILE A 52 -1.98 -9.31 -4.24
N ASN A 53 -3.11 -9.85 -3.75
CA ASN A 53 -3.14 -10.50 -2.44
C ASN A 53 -2.67 -9.59 -1.29
N GLY A 54 -3.12 -8.33 -1.31
CA GLY A 54 -2.75 -7.36 -0.26
C GLY A 54 -3.36 -7.67 1.11
N ASN A 55 -4.45 -8.42 1.15
CA ASN A 55 -5.08 -8.93 2.37
C ASN A 55 -4.48 -10.26 2.87
N LEU A 56 -3.48 -10.81 2.15
CA LEU A 56 -2.72 -12.02 2.49
C LEU A 56 -3.60 -13.29 2.64
N GLN A 57 -4.75 -13.33 1.98
CA GLN A 57 -5.72 -14.44 2.10
C GLN A 57 -5.38 -15.62 1.18
N VAL A 58 -4.75 -15.35 0.03
CA VAL A 58 -4.45 -16.38 -0.96
C VAL A 58 -3.14 -17.08 -0.62
N SER A 59 -3.22 -18.35 -0.28
CA SER A 59 -2.09 -19.20 0.05
C SER A 59 -2.25 -20.58 -0.57
N GLN A 60 -1.96 -20.70 -1.87
CA GLN A 60 -2.01 -21.99 -2.59
C GLN A 60 -0.89 -22.93 -2.16
N ARG A 61 0.17 -22.41 -1.55
CA ARG A 61 1.34 -23.18 -1.10
C ARG A 61 1.19 -23.75 0.30
N GLY A 62 0.09 -23.48 0.99
CA GLY A 62 -0.23 -23.97 2.32
C GLY A 62 -0.28 -22.89 3.39
N THR A 63 -0.68 -23.29 4.59
CA THR A 63 -0.77 -22.44 5.78
C THR A 63 0.46 -22.67 6.64
N TYR A 64 1.13 -21.60 7.03
CA TYR A 64 2.34 -21.66 7.86
C TYR A 64 1.99 -21.35 9.31
N THR A 65 2.29 -22.27 10.23
CA THR A 65 2.08 -22.07 11.67
C THR A 65 3.35 -21.66 12.41
N SER A 66 4.50 -22.07 11.91
CA SER A 66 5.84 -21.64 12.33
C SER A 66 6.86 -22.30 11.41
N ALA A 67 7.10 -21.74 10.24
CA ALA A 67 8.02 -22.31 9.27
C ALA A 67 9.29 -21.46 9.16
N THR A 68 10.44 -22.09 9.11
CA THR A 68 11.69 -21.44 8.67
C THR A 68 11.66 -21.33 7.15
N THR A 69 11.85 -20.13 6.63
CA THR A 69 11.82 -19.90 5.19
C THR A 69 13.18 -19.48 4.65
N SER A 70 13.46 -19.81 3.42
CA SER A 70 14.63 -19.32 2.71
C SER A 70 14.37 -17.93 2.14
N SER A 71 15.41 -17.07 2.11
CA SER A 71 15.32 -15.79 1.39
C SER A 71 14.98 -16.02 -0.09
N ASN A 72 14.23 -15.09 -0.68
CA ASN A 72 13.67 -15.16 -2.04
C ASN A 72 12.64 -16.27 -2.30
N ALA A 73 12.25 -17.05 -1.30
CA ALA A 73 11.18 -18.04 -1.43
C ALA A 73 9.80 -17.36 -1.44
N TYR A 74 8.92 -17.79 -2.34
CA TYR A 74 7.50 -17.45 -2.25
C TYR A 74 6.86 -18.24 -1.11
N PHE A 75 6.19 -17.55 -0.22
CA PHE A 75 5.47 -18.17 0.90
C PHE A 75 3.96 -17.98 0.77
N LEU A 76 3.53 -16.87 0.21
CA LEU A 76 2.18 -16.58 -0.24
C LEU A 76 2.18 -16.31 -1.74
N ASP A 77 1.00 -16.36 -2.34
CA ASP A 77 0.85 -15.97 -3.72
C ASP A 77 1.25 -14.50 -3.87
N ARG A 78 2.19 -14.26 -4.79
CA ARG A 78 2.83 -12.98 -5.11
C ARG A 78 3.81 -12.43 -4.08
N TRP A 79 3.88 -12.95 -2.85
CA TRP A 79 4.77 -12.46 -1.80
C TRP A 79 5.98 -13.36 -1.58
N LYS A 80 7.14 -12.74 -1.56
CA LYS A 80 8.43 -13.40 -1.27
C LYS A 80 8.96 -12.98 0.09
N VAL A 81 9.65 -13.90 0.73
CA VAL A 81 10.53 -13.58 1.87
C VAL A 81 11.78 -12.85 1.35
N ASP A 82 12.19 -11.80 2.04
CA ASP A 82 13.48 -11.17 1.82
C ASP A 82 14.15 -10.92 3.16
N ARG A 83 15.25 -11.61 3.39
CA ARG A 83 15.99 -11.58 4.65
C ARG A 83 17.42 -12.06 4.49
N ASN A 84 18.29 -11.66 5.42
CA ASN A 84 19.60 -12.25 5.59
C ASN A 84 19.82 -12.89 6.96
N GLY A 85 18.88 -12.73 7.90
CA GLY A 85 18.87 -13.39 9.20
C GLY A 85 18.09 -14.70 9.23
N THR A 86 17.87 -15.27 10.42
CA THR A 86 17.07 -16.47 10.64
C THR A 86 15.74 -16.08 11.27
N ALA A 87 14.64 -16.39 10.61
CA ALA A 87 13.29 -16.04 11.06
C ALA A 87 12.32 -17.18 10.87
N THR A 88 11.27 -17.17 11.65
CA THR A 88 10.07 -17.98 11.44
C THR A 88 8.96 -17.14 10.86
N LEU A 89 8.12 -17.79 10.06
CA LEU A 89 6.96 -17.23 9.40
C LEU A 89 5.70 -17.90 9.95
N GLN A 90 4.69 -17.12 10.24
CA GLN A 90 3.40 -17.58 10.72
C GLN A 90 2.26 -16.86 10.01
N HIS A 91 1.26 -17.59 9.52
CA HIS A 91 -0.04 -17.05 9.19
C HIS A 91 -0.87 -16.90 10.46
N THR A 92 -1.47 -15.76 10.62
CA THR A 92 -2.34 -15.45 11.74
C THR A 92 -3.72 -15.04 11.24
N THR A 93 -4.77 -15.37 12.00
CA THR A 93 -6.16 -15.09 11.64
C THR A 93 -6.90 -14.48 12.81
N GLY A 94 -7.95 -13.70 12.52
CA GLY A 94 -8.84 -13.20 13.57
C GLY A 94 -8.29 -12.02 14.36
N HIS A 95 -7.79 -11.01 13.68
CA HIS A 95 -7.26 -9.80 14.32
C HIS A 95 -8.33 -8.76 14.54
N ASP A 96 -8.37 -8.19 15.75
CA ASP A 96 -9.10 -6.96 16.08
C ASP A 96 -8.32 -5.74 15.58
N ILE A 97 -8.38 -5.49 14.28
CA ILE A 97 -7.84 -4.27 13.70
C ILE A 97 -8.95 -3.22 13.71
N PRO A 98 -8.74 -2.05 14.30
CA PRO A 98 -9.76 -1.01 14.39
C PRO A 98 -10.37 -0.66 13.02
N GLY A 99 -11.69 -0.71 12.92
CA GLY A 99 -12.42 -0.34 11.69
C GLY A 99 -12.38 -1.37 10.56
N THR A 100 -11.94 -2.61 10.80
CA THR A 100 -11.85 -3.66 9.80
C THR A 100 -12.75 -4.85 10.12
N PRO A 101 -13.25 -5.57 9.09
CA PRO A 101 -13.94 -6.84 9.34
C PRO A 101 -13.00 -7.86 9.98
N ALA A 102 -13.49 -8.64 10.93
CA ALA A 102 -12.74 -9.68 11.69
C ALA A 102 -12.15 -10.84 10.83
N ILE A 103 -12.12 -10.71 9.51
CA ILE A 103 -11.77 -11.78 8.56
C ILE A 103 -10.36 -11.60 7.97
N CYS A 104 -9.60 -10.62 8.42
CA CYS A 104 -8.28 -10.36 7.86
C CYS A 104 -7.27 -11.38 8.34
N LYS A 105 -6.56 -11.98 7.37
CA LYS A 105 -5.36 -12.73 7.65
C LYS A 105 -4.18 -11.78 7.75
N ALA A 106 -3.25 -12.10 8.61
CA ALA A 106 -1.98 -11.40 8.71
C ALA A 106 -0.83 -12.38 8.60
N VAL A 107 0.34 -11.86 8.31
CA VAL A 107 1.58 -12.62 8.31
C VAL A 107 2.51 -12.04 9.35
N LYS A 108 3.04 -12.91 10.21
CA LYS A 108 3.99 -12.57 11.25
C LYS A 108 5.36 -13.17 10.93
N PHE A 109 6.37 -12.32 10.93
CA PHE A 109 7.78 -12.73 10.90
C PHE A 109 8.41 -12.49 12.26
N VAL A 110 9.11 -13.48 12.79
CA VAL A 110 9.81 -13.41 14.07
C VAL A 110 11.28 -13.73 13.84
N GLN A 111 12.18 -12.82 14.23
CA GLN A 111 13.61 -13.06 14.24
C GLN A 111 13.94 -14.11 15.32
N THR A 112 14.70 -15.13 14.97
CA THR A 112 15.02 -16.23 15.90
C THR A 112 16.46 -16.16 16.44
N VAL A 113 17.33 -15.44 15.77
CA VAL A 113 18.74 -15.29 16.17
C VAL A 113 19.15 -13.81 16.06
N THR A 114 19.66 -13.25 17.15
CA THR A 114 20.16 -11.87 17.17
C THR A 114 21.32 -11.68 16.19
N GLY A 115 21.27 -10.61 15.39
CA GLY A 115 22.33 -10.27 14.45
C GLY A 115 22.06 -8.99 13.68
N ASN A 116 23.05 -8.51 12.97
CA ASN A 116 22.91 -7.39 12.03
C ASN A 116 22.27 -7.91 10.74
N ASN A 117 20.99 -7.74 10.65
CA ASN A 117 20.14 -8.36 9.64
C ASN A 117 19.14 -7.36 9.07
N TYR A 118 18.48 -7.77 8.01
CA TYR A 118 17.17 -7.28 7.63
C TYR A 118 16.20 -8.47 7.55
N LEU A 119 14.95 -8.22 7.84
CA LEU A 119 13.88 -9.22 7.85
C LEU A 119 12.63 -8.64 7.25
N GLY A 120 12.13 -9.24 6.19
CA GLY A 120 10.92 -8.73 5.59
C GLY A 120 10.30 -9.59 4.51
N MET A 121 9.33 -8.99 3.86
CA MET A 121 8.63 -9.54 2.70
C MET A 121 8.48 -8.49 1.61
N ARG A 122 8.39 -8.96 0.37
CA ARG A 122 8.23 -8.08 -0.78
C ARG A 122 7.33 -8.64 -1.85
N GLN A 123 6.71 -7.74 -2.56
CA GLN A 123 6.01 -8.03 -3.81
C GLN A 123 6.61 -7.22 -4.96
N ARG A 124 6.88 -7.89 -6.07
CA ARG A 124 7.27 -7.22 -7.32
C ARG A 124 6.00 -6.81 -8.07
N ILE A 125 5.87 -5.51 -8.32
CA ILE A 125 4.79 -4.95 -9.12
C ILE A 125 5.09 -5.21 -10.59
N GLU A 126 4.12 -5.78 -11.30
CA GLU A 126 4.22 -6.08 -12.72
C GLU A 126 4.04 -4.79 -13.56
N ASN A 127 4.54 -4.81 -14.81
CA ASN A 127 4.44 -3.69 -15.75
C ASN A 127 4.92 -2.35 -15.17
N PHE A 128 5.91 -2.39 -14.30
CA PHE A 128 6.38 -1.24 -13.52
C PHE A 128 6.82 -0.03 -14.36
N SER A 129 7.18 -0.22 -15.62
CA SER A 129 7.61 0.87 -16.50
C SER A 129 6.54 1.93 -16.76
N ILE A 130 5.26 1.54 -16.70
CA ILE A 130 4.13 2.48 -16.88
C ILE A 130 3.93 3.41 -15.67
N TYR A 131 4.61 3.15 -14.57
CA TYR A 131 4.46 3.87 -13.31
C TYR A 131 5.53 4.95 -13.08
N ALA A 132 6.57 5.01 -13.91
CA ALA A 132 7.62 6.02 -13.81
C ALA A 132 7.03 7.44 -13.85
N GLY A 133 7.47 8.31 -12.94
CA GLY A 133 6.98 9.68 -12.80
C GLY A 133 5.63 9.83 -12.09
N ARG A 134 4.94 8.74 -11.74
CA ARG A 134 3.64 8.80 -11.04
C ARG A 134 3.83 8.90 -9.53
N THR A 135 2.84 9.52 -8.88
CA THR A 135 2.77 9.59 -7.42
C THR A 135 1.92 8.44 -6.90
N PHE A 136 2.41 7.82 -5.84
CA PHE A 136 1.77 6.69 -5.15
C PHE A 136 1.62 6.97 -3.67
N THR A 137 0.63 6.32 -3.08
CA THR A 137 0.52 6.16 -1.63
C THR A 137 0.58 4.67 -1.32
N TYR A 138 1.49 4.30 -0.41
CA TYR A 138 1.59 2.96 0.15
C TYR A 138 1.08 2.97 1.58
N SER A 139 0.22 2.04 1.92
CA SER A 139 -0.35 1.90 3.25
C SER A 139 -0.46 0.43 3.67
N ALA A 140 -0.37 0.19 4.97
CA ALA A 140 -0.55 -1.12 5.58
C ALA A 140 -0.90 -0.99 7.07
N TRP A 141 -1.51 -2.01 7.64
CA TRP A 141 -1.57 -2.20 9.08
C TRP A 141 -0.41 -3.08 9.52
N ILE A 142 0.36 -2.57 10.47
CA ILE A 142 1.53 -3.25 11.03
C ILE A 142 1.41 -3.30 12.54
N ARG A 143 1.81 -4.43 13.12
CA ARG A 143 2.02 -4.63 14.55
C ARG A 143 3.44 -5.11 14.77
N SER A 144 4.18 -4.47 15.66
CA SER A 144 5.58 -4.80 15.91
C SER A 144 6.00 -4.43 17.33
N ASN A 145 6.92 -5.20 17.90
CA ASN A 145 7.57 -4.88 19.17
C ASN A 145 8.92 -4.15 18.98
N THR A 146 9.21 -3.71 17.76
CA THR A 146 10.42 -2.95 17.46
C THR A 146 10.09 -1.70 16.64
N PRO A 147 10.74 -0.55 16.91
CA PRO A 147 10.52 0.69 16.16
C PRO A 147 11.22 0.68 14.79
N ASN A 148 11.81 -0.42 14.38
CA ASN A 148 12.47 -0.57 13.08
C ASN A 148 11.57 -1.22 12.02
N ALA A 149 10.34 -1.61 12.36
CA ALA A 149 9.38 -2.13 11.40
C ALA A 149 8.76 -1.00 10.58
N ARG A 150 8.72 -1.14 9.26
CA ARG A 150 8.21 -0.11 8.36
C ARG A 150 7.75 -0.68 7.01
N ILE A 151 7.06 0.15 6.26
CA ILE A 151 6.79 -0.05 4.84
C ILE A 151 7.73 0.80 4.00
N GLU A 152 8.15 0.27 2.86
CA GLU A 152 9.01 0.98 1.92
C GLU A 152 8.76 0.52 0.47
N CYS A 153 9.25 1.30 -0.49
CA CYS A 153 9.27 0.89 -1.89
C CYS A 153 10.68 0.98 -2.44
N TYR A 154 11.09 -0.04 -3.18
CA TYR A 154 12.39 -0.08 -3.82
C TYR A 154 12.25 -0.14 -5.34
N ALA A 155 12.88 0.81 -6.03
CA ALA A 155 12.86 0.93 -7.48
C ALA A 155 14.29 1.04 -8.04
N PRO A 156 15.03 -0.06 -8.16
CA PRO A 156 16.39 -0.05 -8.70
C PRO A 156 16.41 0.52 -10.12
N GLY A 157 17.49 1.20 -10.46
CA GLY A 157 17.65 1.91 -11.73
C GLY A 157 17.17 3.37 -11.71
N THR A 158 16.64 3.85 -10.57
CA THR A 158 16.28 5.26 -10.36
C THR A 158 17.15 5.91 -9.27
N THR A 159 17.08 7.24 -9.16
CA THR A 159 17.68 7.98 -8.05
C THR A 159 16.71 9.06 -7.57
N PRO A 160 16.18 9.00 -6.35
CA PRO A 160 16.38 7.93 -5.38
C PRO A 160 15.79 6.58 -5.84
N ASN A 161 16.33 5.49 -5.33
CA ASN A 161 15.84 4.14 -5.62
C ASN A 161 15.09 3.51 -4.45
N LEU A 162 15.16 4.11 -3.26
CA LEU A 162 14.47 3.66 -2.05
C LEU A 162 13.59 4.79 -1.51
N TYR A 163 12.32 4.48 -1.28
CA TYR A 163 11.30 5.36 -0.73
C TYR A 163 10.84 4.77 0.60
N ILE A 164 11.19 5.45 1.69
CA ILE A 164 11.01 4.96 3.05
C ILE A 164 9.78 5.60 3.67
N GLY A 165 8.89 4.77 4.20
CA GLY A 165 7.73 5.19 4.97
C GLY A 165 8.05 5.40 6.47
N PRO A 166 7.04 5.77 7.26
CA PRO A 166 7.20 5.91 8.69
C PRO A 166 7.52 4.57 9.36
N ASN A 167 8.25 4.65 10.46
CA ASN A 167 8.49 3.49 11.33
C ASN A 167 7.29 3.26 12.25
N HIS A 168 7.06 2.01 12.63
CA HIS A 168 6.20 1.61 13.72
C HIS A 168 6.75 2.11 15.06
N SER A 169 5.88 2.40 16.04
CA SER A 169 6.34 2.88 17.36
C SER A 169 7.05 1.80 18.20
N GLY A 170 6.85 0.53 17.88
CA GLY A 170 7.41 -0.60 18.64
C GLY A 170 6.59 -1.00 19.88
N ASN A 171 5.37 -0.48 20.03
CA ASN A 171 4.52 -0.67 21.21
C ASN A 171 3.81 -2.03 21.27
N GLY A 172 3.88 -2.84 20.21
CA GLY A 172 3.21 -4.14 20.11
C GLY A 172 1.75 -4.08 19.67
N GLU A 173 1.22 -2.90 19.39
CA GLU A 173 -0.16 -2.69 18.94
C GLU A 173 -0.26 -2.54 17.43
N TRP A 174 -1.47 -2.61 16.86
CA TRP A 174 -1.69 -2.36 15.46
C TRP A 174 -1.64 -0.86 15.14
N GLU A 175 -0.78 -0.47 14.21
CA GLU A 175 -0.67 0.89 13.68
C GLU A 175 -0.91 0.89 12.17
N TYR A 176 -1.66 1.90 11.71
CA TYR A 176 -1.81 2.17 10.30
C TYR A 176 -0.68 3.05 9.81
N LEU A 177 0.21 2.49 9.02
CA LEU A 177 1.31 3.24 8.42
C LEU A 177 0.97 3.59 6.98
N SER A 178 1.26 4.82 6.59
CA SER A 178 1.11 5.26 5.20
C SER A 178 2.13 6.32 4.84
N PHE A 179 2.56 6.34 3.58
CA PHE A 179 3.39 7.41 3.02
C PHE A 179 3.15 7.58 1.54
N THR A 180 3.42 8.79 1.07
CA THR A 180 3.29 9.17 -0.34
C THR A 180 4.65 9.47 -0.93
N PHE A 181 4.89 8.98 -2.14
CA PHE A 181 6.12 9.21 -2.88
C PHE A 181 5.85 9.33 -4.38
N THR A 182 6.76 9.97 -5.10
CA THR A 182 6.73 10.00 -6.56
C THR A 182 7.84 9.11 -7.09
N LEU A 183 7.47 8.07 -7.85
CA LEU A 183 8.43 7.19 -8.48
C LEU A 183 9.24 8.00 -9.50
N ASN A 184 10.55 8.00 -9.36
CA ASN A 184 11.43 8.77 -10.24
C ASN A 184 11.18 8.39 -11.72
N PRO A 185 11.10 9.38 -12.63
CA PRO A 185 10.85 9.14 -14.05
C PRO A 185 12.01 8.47 -14.81
N GLY A 186 13.12 8.15 -14.13
CA GLY A 186 14.21 7.37 -14.72
C GLY A 186 13.74 6.00 -15.24
N THR A 187 14.67 5.15 -15.58
CA THR A 187 14.40 3.79 -16.08
C THR A 187 14.45 2.77 -14.92
N PRO A 188 13.37 2.58 -14.14
CA PRO A 188 13.36 1.56 -13.11
C PRO A 188 13.50 0.17 -13.75
N THR A 189 14.28 -0.70 -13.13
CA THR A 189 14.41 -2.11 -13.55
C THR A 189 13.47 -3.02 -12.77
N ALA A 190 12.88 -2.52 -11.69
CA ALA A 190 11.83 -3.12 -10.91
C ALA A 190 11.07 -2.06 -10.12
N PHE A 191 9.89 -2.42 -9.59
CA PHE A 191 9.17 -1.68 -8.58
C PHE A 191 8.70 -2.68 -7.54
N LEU A 192 9.18 -2.55 -6.31
CA LEU A 192 8.99 -3.50 -5.23
C LEU A 192 8.29 -2.79 -4.07
N ALA A 193 7.24 -3.41 -3.56
CA ALA A 193 6.58 -3.00 -2.33
C ALA A 193 7.06 -3.91 -1.20
N ASP A 194 7.64 -3.32 -0.18
CA ASP A 194 8.38 -4.00 0.87
C ASP A 194 7.81 -3.68 2.26
N VAL A 195 7.90 -4.67 3.16
CA VAL A 195 7.71 -4.51 4.61
C VAL A 195 8.92 -5.10 5.29
N PHE A 196 9.63 -4.30 6.09
CA PHE A 196 10.87 -4.72 6.72
C PHE A 196 10.98 -4.31 8.19
N ILE A 197 11.75 -5.10 8.94
CA ILE A 197 12.50 -4.60 10.08
C ILE A 197 13.89 -4.25 9.56
N ASP A 198 14.17 -2.96 9.46
CA ASP A 198 15.46 -2.45 8.98
C ASP A 198 15.59 -0.96 9.36
N SER A 199 16.80 -0.45 9.50
CA SER A 199 17.09 0.96 9.83
C SER A 199 17.40 1.84 8.62
N GLY A 200 17.11 1.40 7.39
CA GLY A 200 17.27 2.17 6.16
C GLY A 200 18.40 1.72 5.23
N ALA A 201 19.32 0.92 5.71
CA ALA A 201 20.35 0.30 4.88
C ALA A 201 20.38 -1.20 5.18
N TYR A 202 20.04 -2.00 4.19
CA TYR A 202 19.94 -3.46 4.31
C TYR A 202 21.12 -4.07 5.09
N GLY A 203 20.80 -4.78 6.19
CA GLY A 203 21.77 -5.49 7.01
C GLY A 203 22.55 -4.66 8.01
N ASN A 204 22.22 -3.40 8.24
CA ASN A 204 22.88 -2.53 9.23
C ASN A 204 22.10 -2.39 10.55
N THR A 205 20.96 -3.07 10.67
CA THR A 205 20.14 -3.07 11.89
C THR A 205 20.44 -4.31 12.71
N THR A 206 20.74 -4.13 13.99
CA THR A 206 20.75 -5.26 14.92
C THR A 206 19.30 -5.60 15.24
N ILE A 207 18.85 -6.77 14.77
CA ILE A 207 17.53 -7.33 15.10
C ILE A 207 17.76 -8.38 16.18
N THR A 208 17.09 -8.19 17.32
CA THR A 208 17.20 -9.10 18.47
C THR A 208 16.30 -10.30 18.30
N ALA A 209 16.70 -11.46 18.78
CA ALA A 209 15.83 -12.63 18.81
C ALA A 209 14.53 -12.32 19.57
N GLY A 210 13.38 -12.64 18.98
CA GLY A 210 12.05 -12.30 19.49
C GLY A 210 11.48 -10.99 18.93
N GLU A 211 12.27 -10.16 18.26
CA GLU A 211 11.68 -9.03 17.50
C GLU A 211 10.86 -9.56 16.34
N TYR A 212 9.74 -8.90 16.09
CA TYR A 212 8.79 -9.31 15.06
C TYR A 212 8.11 -8.12 14.40
N PHE A 213 7.59 -8.36 13.22
CA PHE A 213 6.47 -7.61 12.66
C PHE A 213 5.36 -8.55 12.22
N GLU A 214 4.15 -8.03 12.26
CA GLU A 214 2.95 -8.65 11.72
C GLU A 214 2.27 -7.63 10.83
N VAL A 215 1.82 -8.04 9.65
CA VAL A 215 1.31 -7.12 8.63
C VAL A 215 0.07 -7.66 7.96
N THR A 216 -0.82 -6.75 7.55
CA THR A 216 -2.00 -7.03 6.74
C THR A 216 -2.47 -5.78 5.98
N MET A 217 -3.42 -5.96 5.05
CA MET A 217 -4.07 -4.88 4.29
C MET A 217 -3.06 -3.97 3.59
N LEU A 218 -2.10 -4.58 2.88
CA LEU A 218 -1.13 -3.85 2.11
C LEU A 218 -1.77 -3.28 0.84
N GLN A 219 -1.64 -1.98 0.64
CA GLN A 219 -2.20 -1.27 -0.50
C GLN A 219 -1.22 -0.25 -1.05
N VAL A 220 -0.86 -0.40 -2.33
CA VAL A 220 -0.18 0.63 -3.11
C VAL A 220 -1.17 1.13 -4.14
N GLU A 221 -1.43 2.42 -4.13
CA GLU A 221 -2.41 3.06 -5.02
C GLU A 221 -1.84 4.33 -5.64
N THR A 222 -2.34 4.69 -6.81
CA THR A 222 -1.98 5.96 -7.44
C THR A 222 -2.67 7.12 -6.72
N GLY A 223 -1.94 8.21 -6.51
CA GLY A 223 -2.47 9.40 -5.84
C GLY A 223 -1.70 9.78 -4.58
N LYS A 224 -2.17 10.83 -3.92
CA LYS A 224 -1.49 11.46 -2.76
C LYS A 224 -2.15 11.14 -1.42
N VAL A 225 -3.24 10.39 -1.40
CA VAL A 225 -4.04 10.14 -0.20
C VAL A 225 -4.29 8.64 -0.10
N ALA A 226 -4.06 8.08 1.08
CA ALA A 226 -4.42 6.71 1.38
C ALA A 226 -5.96 6.58 1.45
N THR A 227 -6.51 5.65 0.70
CA THR A 227 -7.94 5.33 0.76
C THR A 227 -8.20 4.10 1.62
N PRO A 228 -9.45 3.84 2.06
CA PRO A 228 -9.77 2.60 2.73
C PRO A 228 -9.33 1.38 1.90
N PHE A 229 -8.88 0.33 2.58
CA PHE A 229 -8.36 -0.86 1.93
C PHE A 229 -9.38 -1.46 0.94
N GLU A 230 -8.91 -1.74 -0.27
CA GLU A 230 -9.71 -2.38 -1.32
C GLU A 230 -9.77 -3.89 -1.08
N HIS A 231 -10.89 -4.33 -0.52
CA HIS A 231 -11.15 -5.77 -0.37
C HIS A 231 -11.50 -6.39 -1.73
N ARG A 232 -10.82 -7.47 -2.06
CA ARG A 232 -11.11 -8.29 -3.23
C ARG A 232 -11.58 -9.66 -2.80
N SER A 233 -12.45 -10.25 -3.61
CA SER A 233 -12.80 -11.66 -3.43
C SER A 233 -11.62 -12.56 -3.79
N TYR A 234 -11.62 -13.78 -3.25
CA TYR A 234 -10.58 -14.78 -3.54
C TYR A 234 -10.39 -15.04 -5.05
N GLY A 235 -11.48 -14.93 -5.82
CA GLY A 235 -11.44 -15.15 -7.27
C GLY A 235 -10.90 -13.96 -8.07
N GLU A 236 -10.72 -12.78 -7.44
CA GLU A 236 -10.19 -11.58 -8.08
C GLU A 236 -8.70 -11.37 -7.79
N GLU A 237 -8.13 -12.10 -6.84
CA GLU A 237 -6.71 -12.12 -6.49
C GLU A 237 -5.99 -13.19 -7.29
#